data_424dc8283c8162c95c268d8213a8e5cc
#
_entry.id   424dc8283c8162c95c268d8213a8e5cc
#
_cell.length_a   1.000
_cell.length_b   1.000
_cell.length_c   1.000
_cell.angle_alpha   90.00
_cell.angle_beta   90.00
_cell.angle_gamma   90.00
#
_symmetry.space_group_name_H-M   'P 1'
#
loop_
_entity.id
_entity.type
_entity.pdbx_description
1 polymer ?
#
loop_
_entity_poly.entity_id
_entity_poly.type
_entity_poly.pdbx_seq_one_letter_code
_entity_poly.pdbx_strand_id
1 'polypeptide(L)'
;QPIFTSPVLREPDNREVMVDMQIEPQFVRFVELKSISTLGFEVDEIEIYGRGFVPTARYVSNVLDLGQEGVWGAINWTEALTGGAENSKLEVRVRSGMDETPDVYYRSVAVNGVRELLPTDSNGDTLTQATYEKRLSETERGPIRGDAAHWSQWQLVSNGSKLNLPAPRRYFQFSI
;
A
#
# COMPACT_ATOMS: atom_id res chain seq x y z
N GLN A 1 22.25 -15.06 3.69
CA GLN A 1 23.20 -15.12 4.82
C GLN A 1 23.03 -13.84 5.63
N PRO A 2 22.82 -13.88 6.97
CA PRO A 2 22.67 -12.66 7.76
C PRO A 2 23.97 -11.86 7.72
N ILE A 3 23.83 -10.55 7.50
CA ILE A 3 24.97 -9.62 7.42
C ILE A 3 25.44 -9.26 8.84
N PHE A 4 24.55 -9.42 9.80
CA PHE A 4 24.81 -9.08 11.19
C PHE A 4 23.96 -9.96 12.10
N THR A 5 24.56 -10.45 13.15
CA THR A 5 23.91 -11.25 14.17
C THR A 5 24.16 -10.60 15.52
N SER A 6 23.14 -10.08 16.16
CA SER A 6 23.23 -9.45 17.47
C SER A 6 21.91 -9.52 18.19
N PRO A 7 21.92 -9.07 19.42
CA PRO A 7 22.50 -9.72 20.56
C PRO A 7 21.67 -10.97 20.84
N VAL A 8 22.25 -11.93 21.49
CA VAL A 8 21.51 -13.09 21.97
C VAL A 8 21.00 -12.74 23.36
N LEU A 9 19.69 -12.53 23.50
CA LEU A 9 19.07 -12.50 24.81
C LEU A 9 19.10 -13.92 25.37
N ARG A 10 19.83 -14.13 26.45
CA ARG A 10 19.91 -15.42 27.15
C ARG A 10 19.29 -15.29 28.53
N GLU A 11 18.00 -15.35 28.57
CA GLU A 11 17.21 -15.35 29.77
C GLU A 11 16.47 -16.69 29.86
N PRO A 12 17.00 -17.69 30.59
CA PRO A 12 16.36 -19.01 30.67
C PRO A 12 14.98 -19.00 31.31
N ASP A 13 14.72 -17.99 32.14
CA ASP A 13 13.44 -17.81 32.83
C ASP A 13 12.85 -16.42 32.50
N ASN A 14 12.82 -16.03 31.23
CA ASN A 14 12.27 -14.74 30.87
C ASN A 14 10.82 -14.60 31.33
N ARG A 15 10.61 -13.68 32.24
CA ARG A 15 9.29 -13.31 32.78
C ARG A 15 8.87 -11.91 32.40
N GLU A 16 9.67 -11.23 31.58
CA GLU A 16 9.38 -9.89 31.11
C GLU A 16 8.42 -9.96 29.92
N VAL A 17 7.35 -9.17 30.05
CA VAL A 17 6.34 -9.04 28.98
C VAL A 17 6.86 -8.24 27.81
N MET A 18 7.81 -7.32 28.08
CA MET A 18 8.42 -6.46 27.08
C MET A 18 9.95 -6.51 27.20
N VAL A 19 10.62 -6.80 26.13
CA VAL A 19 12.07 -6.83 26.05
C VAL A 19 12.54 -5.76 25.06
N ASP A 20 13.27 -4.77 25.55
CA ASP A 20 13.89 -3.73 24.72
C ASP A 20 15.38 -4.08 24.47
N MET A 21 15.72 -4.23 23.19
CA MET A 21 17.09 -4.53 22.77
C MET A 21 17.66 -3.37 21.97
N GLN A 22 18.66 -2.70 22.51
CA GLN A 22 19.37 -1.67 21.79
C GLN A 22 20.41 -2.27 20.85
N ILE A 23 20.31 -1.92 19.58
CA ILE A 23 21.22 -2.36 18.52
C ILE A 23 21.89 -1.11 17.95
N GLU A 24 23.20 -1.18 17.70
CA GLU A 24 23.91 -0.09 17.03
C GLU A 24 23.25 0.22 15.68
N PRO A 25 23.02 1.51 15.39
CA PRO A 25 22.33 1.91 14.16
C PRO A 25 23.04 1.43 12.91
N GLN A 26 22.33 0.74 12.05
CA GLN A 26 22.84 0.25 10.77
C GLN A 26 21.73 0.16 9.72
N PHE A 27 22.13 0.15 8.45
CA PHE A 27 21.17 -0.02 7.36
C PHE A 27 20.77 -1.48 7.25
N VAL A 28 19.51 -1.77 7.55
CA VAL A 28 18.93 -3.10 7.45
C VAL A 28 17.71 -3.09 6.53
N ARG A 29 17.57 -4.14 5.75
CA ARG A 29 16.40 -4.34 4.89
C ARG A 29 15.45 -5.39 5.44
N PHE A 30 16.01 -6.37 6.14
CA PHE A 30 15.26 -7.48 6.71
C PHE A 30 15.76 -7.73 8.13
N VAL A 31 14.84 -8.03 9.02
CA VAL A 31 15.12 -8.45 10.39
C VAL A 31 14.58 -9.86 10.56
N GLU A 32 15.40 -10.74 11.08
CA GLU A 32 15.04 -12.12 11.40
C GLU A 32 15.16 -12.31 12.92
N LEU A 33 14.06 -12.72 13.55
CA LEU A 33 14.06 -13.20 14.93
C LEU A 33 14.15 -14.73 14.90
N LYS A 34 15.17 -15.26 15.57
CA LYS A 34 15.36 -16.71 15.67
C LYS A 34 15.39 -17.14 17.12
N SER A 35 14.48 -18.02 17.51
CA SER A 35 14.59 -18.73 18.78
C SER A 35 15.69 -19.80 18.70
N ILE A 36 16.50 -19.84 19.74
CA ILE A 36 17.51 -20.90 19.96
C ILE A 36 17.10 -21.83 21.11
N SER A 37 15.94 -21.58 21.74
CA SER A 37 15.39 -22.44 22.79
C SER A 37 14.77 -23.71 22.21
N THR A 38 14.83 -24.79 22.96
CA THR A 38 14.09 -26.03 22.67
C THR A 38 12.64 -25.97 23.20
N LEU A 39 12.32 -24.97 24.01
CA LEU A 39 10.97 -24.71 24.50
C LEU A 39 10.24 -23.82 23.51
N GLY A 40 8.95 -24.06 23.33
CA GLY A 40 8.08 -23.15 22.58
C GLY A 40 8.04 -21.78 23.22
N PHE A 41 8.02 -20.74 22.42
CA PHE A 41 7.80 -19.36 22.86
C PHE A 41 6.84 -18.69 21.90
N GLU A 42 6.17 -17.67 22.40
CA GLU A 42 5.22 -16.87 21.65
C GLU A 42 5.71 -15.42 21.62
N VAL A 43 5.50 -14.76 20.51
CA VAL A 43 5.82 -13.34 20.33
C VAL A 43 4.56 -12.68 19.81
N ASP A 44 3.96 -11.80 20.61
CA ASP A 44 2.75 -11.10 20.25
C ASP A 44 3.04 -10.00 19.25
N GLU A 45 4.12 -9.23 19.45
CA GLU A 45 4.46 -8.09 18.62
C GLU A 45 5.98 -7.88 18.59
N ILE A 46 6.49 -7.39 17.45
CA ILE A 46 7.86 -6.92 17.30
C ILE A 46 7.81 -5.51 16.75
N GLU A 47 8.34 -4.58 17.53
CA GLU A 47 8.53 -3.21 17.11
C GLU A 47 10.01 -2.95 16.80
N ILE A 48 10.28 -2.29 15.67
CA ILE A 48 11.63 -1.96 15.24
C ILE A 48 11.75 -0.46 15.08
N TYR A 49 12.56 0.14 15.92
CA TYR A 49 12.82 1.57 15.90
C TYR A 49 14.14 1.86 15.19
N GLY A 50 14.14 2.86 14.33
CA GLY A 50 15.33 3.28 13.60
C GLY A 50 15.44 4.79 13.50
N ARG A 51 16.61 5.25 13.10
CA ARG A 51 16.84 6.65 12.73
C ARG A 51 17.02 6.73 11.22
N GLY A 52 16.43 7.75 10.60
CA GLY A 52 16.52 7.97 9.16
C GLY A 52 15.18 7.96 8.47
N PHE A 53 15.22 7.96 7.15
CA PHE A 53 14.04 8.00 6.31
C PHE A 53 14.01 6.76 5.42
N VAL A 54 12.80 6.28 5.13
CA VAL A 54 12.64 5.24 4.11
C VAL A 54 13.09 5.79 2.76
N PRO A 55 13.82 5.01 1.96
CA PRO A 55 14.31 5.47 0.65
C PRO A 55 13.18 5.89 -0.29
N THR A 56 12.05 5.21 -0.21
CA THR A 56 10.84 5.52 -0.98
C THR A 56 9.62 5.17 -0.16
N ALA A 57 8.61 6.04 -0.23
CA ALA A 57 7.29 5.79 0.33
C ALA A 57 6.24 6.19 -0.70
N ARG A 58 5.09 5.58 -0.66
CA ARG A 58 3.97 5.95 -1.51
C ARG A 58 2.71 6.05 -0.67
N TYR A 59 2.01 7.16 -0.84
CA TYR A 59 0.67 7.37 -0.31
C TYR A 59 -0.32 7.46 -1.47
N VAL A 60 -1.46 6.84 -1.32
CA VAL A 60 -2.60 6.98 -2.24
C VAL A 60 -3.79 7.45 -1.42
N SER A 61 -4.40 8.55 -1.83
CA SER A 61 -5.57 9.09 -1.13
C SER A 61 -6.77 8.15 -1.26
N ASN A 62 -7.73 8.29 -0.37
CA ASN A 62 -9.08 7.81 -0.66
C ASN A 62 -9.61 8.50 -1.92
N VAL A 63 -10.62 7.90 -2.53
CA VAL A 63 -11.36 8.55 -3.62
C VAL A 63 -12.10 9.75 -3.05
N LEU A 64 -11.87 10.92 -3.64
CA LEU A 64 -12.53 12.16 -3.29
C LEU A 64 -13.73 12.36 -4.20
N ASP A 65 -14.91 12.39 -3.60
CA ASP A 65 -16.15 12.74 -4.29
C ASP A 65 -16.35 14.25 -4.24
N LEU A 66 -16.38 14.91 -5.39
CA LEU A 66 -16.59 16.36 -5.50
C LEU A 66 -18.07 16.76 -5.43
N GLY A 67 -18.97 15.79 -5.27
CA GLY A 67 -20.41 16.01 -5.19
C GLY A 67 -21.08 16.25 -6.53
N GLN A 68 -20.36 16.78 -7.52
CA GLN A 68 -20.86 17.03 -8.88
C GLN A 68 -19.71 16.91 -9.89
N GLU A 69 -20.07 16.72 -11.14
CA GLU A 69 -19.09 16.75 -12.22
C GLU A 69 -18.53 18.16 -12.41
N GLY A 70 -17.22 18.22 -12.64
CA GLY A 70 -16.50 19.47 -12.81
C GLY A 70 -15.40 19.39 -13.85
N VAL A 71 -14.81 20.55 -14.12
CA VAL A 71 -13.61 20.69 -14.95
C VAL A 71 -12.40 21.01 -14.07
N TRP A 72 -11.25 20.54 -14.48
CA TRP A 72 -10.04 20.62 -13.67
C TRP A 72 -9.33 21.96 -13.86
N GLY A 73 -8.99 22.58 -12.73
CA GLY A 73 -8.16 23.78 -12.66
C GLY A 73 -6.67 23.44 -12.50
N ALA A 74 -5.96 24.30 -11.78
CA ALA A 74 -4.60 24.07 -11.36
C ALA A 74 -4.55 23.34 -10.01
N ILE A 75 -3.54 22.48 -9.83
CA ILE A 75 -3.25 21.85 -8.56
C ILE A 75 -2.10 22.58 -7.88
N ASN A 76 -2.26 22.85 -6.59
CA ASN A 76 -1.23 23.49 -5.79
C ASN A 76 -1.05 22.73 -4.48
N TRP A 77 0.19 22.63 -4.01
CA TRP A 77 0.52 22.10 -2.70
C TRP A 77 1.69 22.85 -2.08
N THR A 78 1.81 22.72 -0.77
CA THR A 78 2.98 23.17 -0.04
C THR A 78 3.75 21.94 0.43
N GLU A 79 5.05 21.96 0.24
CA GLU A 79 5.94 20.89 0.66
C GLU A 79 7.12 21.42 1.47
N ALA A 80 7.61 20.60 2.38
CA ALA A 80 8.86 20.82 3.09
C ALA A 80 9.72 19.57 2.96
N LEU A 81 10.86 19.68 2.29
CA LEU A 81 11.78 18.58 2.08
C LEU A 81 12.86 18.59 3.17
N THR A 82 12.94 17.50 3.92
CA THR A 82 14.00 17.33 4.93
C THR A 82 15.23 16.71 4.27
N GLY A 83 16.40 17.26 4.55
CA GLY A 83 17.68 16.78 4.00
C GLY A 83 18.12 17.42 2.69
N GLY A 84 17.36 18.41 2.20
CA GLY A 84 17.65 19.14 0.96
C GLY A 84 17.06 18.52 -0.30
N ALA A 85 16.82 19.35 -1.30
CA ALA A 85 16.17 18.96 -2.56
C ALA A 85 16.99 17.96 -3.39
N GLU A 86 18.29 17.88 -3.15
CA GLU A 86 19.19 16.93 -3.81
C GLU A 86 19.02 15.49 -3.27
N ASN A 87 18.49 15.35 -2.05
CA ASN A 87 18.34 14.04 -1.38
C ASN A 87 16.90 13.58 -1.25
N SER A 88 15.95 14.48 -1.59
CA SER A 88 14.52 14.19 -1.43
C SER A 88 13.75 14.69 -2.65
N LYS A 89 12.81 13.88 -3.13
CA LYS A 89 11.94 14.21 -4.26
C LYS A 89 10.51 13.84 -3.93
N LEU A 90 9.60 14.78 -4.15
CA LEU A 90 8.16 14.55 -4.10
C LEU A 90 7.62 14.38 -5.51
N GLU A 91 6.93 13.28 -5.78
CA GLU A 91 6.19 13.06 -7.01
C GLU A 91 4.70 13.00 -6.71
N VAL A 92 3.96 13.97 -7.24
CA VAL A 92 2.50 13.99 -7.12
C VAL A 92 1.90 13.47 -8.42
N ARG A 93 1.02 12.48 -8.29
CA ARG A 93 0.26 11.94 -9.40
C ARG A 93 -1.23 12.04 -9.10
N VAL A 94 -2.01 12.25 -10.13
CA VAL A 94 -3.46 12.42 -10.03
C VAL A 94 -4.18 11.56 -11.05
N ARG A 95 -5.41 11.18 -10.74
CA ARG A 95 -6.35 10.56 -11.68
C ARG A 95 -7.78 11.00 -11.40
N SER A 96 -8.64 10.92 -12.39
CA SER A 96 -10.07 11.26 -12.27
C SER A 96 -10.96 10.12 -12.73
N GLY A 97 -12.12 10.01 -12.12
CA GLY A 97 -13.07 8.93 -12.36
C GLY A 97 -14.52 9.39 -12.58
N MET A 98 -15.28 8.52 -13.19
CA MET A 98 -16.73 8.67 -13.40
C MET A 98 -17.52 8.11 -12.22
N ASP A 99 -16.95 7.18 -11.46
CA ASP A 99 -17.55 6.52 -10.31
C ASP A 99 -16.56 6.43 -9.13
N GLU A 100 -17.01 5.90 -8.02
CA GLU A 100 -16.25 5.78 -6.77
C GLU A 100 -15.29 4.58 -6.72
N THR A 101 -15.26 3.74 -7.77
CA THR A 101 -14.55 2.46 -7.79
C THR A 101 -13.37 2.46 -8.76
N PRO A 102 -12.19 2.97 -8.35
CA PRO A 102 -11.02 3.10 -9.23
C PRO A 102 -10.39 1.78 -9.64
N ASP A 103 -10.75 0.69 -8.97
CA ASP A 103 -10.12 -0.61 -9.14
C ASP A 103 -11.17 -1.71 -9.34
N VAL A 104 -10.88 -2.62 -10.27
CA VAL A 104 -11.67 -3.84 -10.52
C VAL A 104 -11.00 -5.01 -9.84
N TYR A 105 -11.77 -5.70 -9.01
CA TYR A 105 -11.35 -6.88 -8.27
C TYR A 105 -11.70 -8.14 -9.06
N TYR A 106 -10.79 -9.10 -9.13
CA TYR A 106 -11.02 -10.35 -9.82
C TYR A 106 -10.95 -11.54 -8.85
N ARG A 107 -11.80 -12.51 -9.01
CA ARG A 107 -11.58 -13.83 -8.42
C ARG A 107 -11.01 -14.79 -9.45
N SER A 108 -10.17 -15.70 -8.99
CA SER A 108 -9.58 -16.77 -9.77
C SER A 108 -10.37 -18.04 -9.55
N VAL A 109 -10.97 -18.58 -10.59
CA VAL A 109 -11.72 -19.84 -10.54
C VAL A 109 -11.12 -20.86 -11.49
N ALA A 110 -11.17 -22.12 -11.13
CA ALA A 110 -10.76 -23.21 -12.00
C ALA A 110 -12.00 -23.72 -12.77
N VAL A 111 -12.01 -23.50 -14.08
CA VAL A 111 -13.05 -24.00 -14.99
C VAL A 111 -12.39 -24.98 -15.95
N ASN A 112 -12.79 -26.23 -15.92
CA ASN A 112 -12.22 -27.30 -16.77
C ASN A 112 -10.68 -27.40 -16.70
N GLY A 113 -10.09 -27.15 -15.52
CA GLY A 113 -8.64 -27.17 -15.32
C GLY A 113 -7.89 -25.90 -15.76
N VAL A 114 -8.58 -24.91 -16.31
CA VAL A 114 -8.03 -23.60 -16.66
C VAL A 114 -8.41 -22.58 -15.60
N ARG A 115 -7.49 -21.71 -15.23
CA ARG A 115 -7.79 -20.58 -14.34
C ARG A 115 -8.38 -19.43 -15.13
N GLU A 116 -9.59 -19.05 -14.75
CA GLU A 116 -10.29 -17.88 -15.27
C GLU A 116 -10.35 -16.78 -14.21
N LEU A 117 -10.33 -15.52 -14.69
CA LEU A 117 -10.47 -14.34 -13.85
C LEU A 117 -11.85 -13.72 -14.07
N LEU A 118 -12.66 -13.72 -13.03
CA LEU A 118 -14.02 -13.18 -13.07
C LEU A 118 -14.11 -11.93 -12.16
N PRO A 119 -14.66 -10.82 -12.67
CA PRO A 119 -14.87 -9.62 -11.86
C PRO A 119 -16.14 -9.72 -10.98
N THR A 120 -16.74 -10.89 -10.91
CA THR A 120 -17.98 -11.15 -10.19
C THR A 120 -17.80 -12.21 -9.12
N ASP A 121 -18.62 -12.17 -8.08
CA ASP A 121 -18.71 -13.22 -7.07
C ASP A 121 -19.42 -14.49 -7.58
N SER A 122 -19.70 -15.44 -6.69
CA SER A 122 -20.40 -16.69 -7.04
C SER A 122 -21.86 -16.47 -7.43
N ASN A 123 -22.45 -15.36 -7.07
CA ASN A 123 -23.83 -15.00 -7.38
C ASN A 123 -23.95 -14.21 -8.70
N GLY A 124 -22.83 -13.81 -9.28
CA GLY A 124 -22.76 -12.96 -10.47
C GLY A 124 -22.72 -11.46 -10.18
N ASP A 125 -22.63 -11.08 -8.90
CA ASP A 125 -22.55 -9.68 -8.49
C ASP A 125 -21.10 -9.17 -8.64
N THR A 126 -20.93 -7.90 -9.04
CA THR A 126 -19.60 -7.28 -9.14
C THR A 126 -18.86 -7.34 -7.82
N LEU A 127 -17.60 -7.77 -7.86
CA LEU A 127 -16.75 -7.81 -6.69
C LEU A 127 -16.41 -6.42 -6.18
N THR A 128 -16.78 -6.15 -4.95
CA THR A 128 -16.34 -4.96 -4.21
C THR A 128 -15.05 -5.28 -3.44
N GLN A 129 -14.32 -4.25 -3.01
CA GLN A 129 -13.18 -4.42 -2.13
C GLN A 129 -13.54 -5.24 -0.89
N ALA A 130 -14.67 -4.94 -0.25
CA ALA A 130 -15.12 -5.64 0.95
C ALA A 130 -15.39 -7.12 0.70
N THR A 131 -16.01 -7.47 -0.44
CA THR A 131 -16.26 -8.87 -0.80
C THR A 131 -14.95 -9.59 -1.10
N TYR A 132 -14.05 -8.94 -1.84
CA TYR A 132 -12.75 -9.48 -2.19
C TYR A 132 -11.89 -9.78 -0.95
N GLU A 133 -11.81 -8.83 0.00
CA GLU A 133 -10.96 -8.98 1.20
C GLU A 133 -11.57 -9.90 2.26
N LYS A 134 -12.90 -9.89 2.44
CA LYS A 134 -13.55 -10.57 3.56
C LYS A 134 -14.18 -11.90 3.22
N ARG A 135 -14.50 -12.16 1.96
CA ARG A 135 -15.23 -13.36 1.55
C ARG A 135 -14.43 -14.32 0.67
N LEU A 136 -13.45 -13.83 -0.08
CA LEU A 136 -12.61 -14.70 -0.90
C LEU A 136 -11.44 -15.25 -0.08
N SER A 137 -11.19 -16.55 -0.21
CA SER A 137 -9.97 -17.17 0.27
C SER A 137 -8.75 -16.66 -0.51
N GLU A 138 -7.55 -16.79 0.04
CA GLU A 138 -6.31 -16.37 -0.63
C GLU A 138 -6.12 -17.02 -2.02
N THR A 139 -6.53 -18.27 -2.15
CA THR A 139 -6.42 -19.02 -3.41
C THR A 139 -7.42 -18.58 -4.48
N GLU A 140 -8.52 -17.95 -4.06
CA GLU A 140 -9.54 -17.40 -4.95
C GLU A 140 -9.29 -15.94 -5.32
N ARG A 141 -8.44 -15.23 -4.58
CA ARG A 141 -8.12 -13.85 -4.89
C ARG A 141 -7.29 -13.77 -6.15
N GLY A 142 -7.87 -13.18 -7.18
CA GLY A 142 -7.20 -12.84 -8.42
C GLY A 142 -6.52 -11.46 -8.33
N PRO A 143 -6.01 -10.93 -9.43
CA PRO A 143 -5.39 -9.60 -9.45
C PRO A 143 -6.42 -8.49 -9.22
N ILE A 144 -5.94 -7.36 -8.70
CA ILE A 144 -6.65 -6.08 -8.68
C ILE A 144 -6.12 -5.27 -9.85
N ARG A 145 -7.00 -4.70 -10.67
CA ARG A 145 -6.61 -3.89 -11.82
C ARG A 145 -7.34 -2.56 -11.78
N GLY A 146 -6.67 -1.49 -12.24
CA GLY A 146 -7.32 -0.20 -12.38
C GLY A 146 -8.48 -0.28 -13.40
N ASP A 147 -9.59 0.38 -13.09
CA ASP A 147 -10.73 0.49 -13.99
C ASP A 147 -10.46 1.51 -15.10
N ALA A 148 -9.84 1.05 -16.18
CA ALA A 148 -9.50 1.90 -17.31
C ALA A 148 -10.74 2.38 -18.12
N ALA A 149 -11.91 1.80 -17.90
CA ALA A 149 -13.14 2.22 -18.57
C ALA A 149 -13.71 3.51 -17.94
N HIS A 150 -13.62 3.61 -16.62
CA HIS A 150 -14.23 4.71 -15.88
C HIS A 150 -13.20 5.65 -15.25
N TRP A 151 -11.94 5.24 -15.12
CA TRP A 151 -10.88 6.02 -14.50
C TRP A 151 -9.75 6.32 -15.49
N SER A 152 -9.21 7.55 -15.40
CA SER A 152 -8.02 7.91 -16.16
C SER A 152 -6.77 7.20 -15.61
N GLN A 153 -5.74 7.11 -16.44
CA GLN A 153 -4.42 6.72 -15.99
C GLN A 153 -3.85 7.78 -15.03
N TRP A 154 -2.93 7.35 -14.17
CA TRP A 154 -2.20 8.24 -13.29
C TRP A 154 -1.34 9.23 -14.10
N GLN A 155 -1.55 10.52 -13.89
CA GLN A 155 -0.79 11.59 -14.49
C GLN A 155 0.16 12.21 -13.46
N LEU A 156 1.45 12.25 -13.77
CA LEU A 156 2.43 13.03 -13.00
C LEU A 156 2.17 14.51 -13.24
N VAL A 157 2.14 15.30 -12.15
CA VAL A 157 1.84 16.73 -12.21
C VAL A 157 2.90 17.54 -11.49
N SER A 158 3.06 18.79 -11.89
CA SER A 158 3.92 19.76 -11.22
C SER A 158 3.08 20.73 -10.37
N ASN A 159 3.68 21.22 -9.31
CA ASN A 159 3.03 22.23 -8.46
C ASN A 159 2.67 23.48 -9.27
N GLY A 160 1.44 23.95 -9.13
CA GLY A 160 0.91 25.09 -9.88
C GLY A 160 0.47 24.78 -11.31
N SER A 161 0.64 23.54 -11.79
CA SER A 161 0.27 23.19 -13.15
C SER A 161 -1.23 22.96 -13.31
N LYS A 162 -1.75 23.29 -14.49
CA LYS A 162 -3.11 22.92 -14.88
C LYS A 162 -3.20 21.41 -15.09
N LEU A 163 -4.25 20.82 -14.54
CA LEU A 163 -4.52 19.40 -14.70
C LEU A 163 -5.06 19.10 -16.12
N ASN A 164 -4.46 18.14 -16.79
CA ASN A 164 -4.89 17.65 -18.09
C ASN A 164 -5.59 16.28 -17.93
N LEU A 165 -6.60 16.23 -17.07
CA LEU A 165 -7.41 15.04 -16.85
C LEU A 165 -8.69 15.08 -17.67
N PRO A 166 -9.28 13.92 -18.01
CA PRO A 166 -10.60 13.87 -18.63
C PRO A 166 -11.63 14.65 -17.82
N ALA A 167 -12.47 15.42 -18.49
CA ALA A 167 -13.54 16.22 -17.90
C ALA A 167 -14.79 16.18 -18.82
N PRO A 168 -16.01 16.32 -18.27
CA PRO A 168 -16.30 16.47 -16.85
C PRO A 168 -16.15 15.16 -16.07
N ARG A 169 -15.74 15.23 -14.81
CA ARG A 169 -15.61 14.08 -13.90
C ARG A 169 -15.97 14.50 -12.48
N ARG A 170 -16.50 13.57 -11.71
CA ARG A 170 -16.91 13.80 -10.32
C ARG A 170 -15.88 13.32 -9.29
N TYR A 171 -15.14 12.27 -9.61
CA TYR A 171 -14.26 11.62 -8.66
C TYR A 171 -12.79 11.93 -8.97
N PHE A 172 -12.02 12.09 -7.90
CA PHE A 172 -10.62 12.44 -7.98
C PHE A 172 -9.80 11.62 -6.98
N GLN A 173 -8.58 11.31 -7.35
CA GLN A 173 -7.64 10.63 -6.47
C GLN A 173 -6.23 11.12 -6.75
N PHE A 174 -5.41 11.23 -5.71
CA PHE A 174 -4.00 11.58 -5.85
C PHE A 174 -3.11 10.56 -5.16
N SER A 175 -1.86 10.49 -5.59
CA SER A 175 -0.80 9.76 -4.91
C SER A 175 0.46 10.62 -4.82
N ILE A 176 1.19 10.37 -3.76
CA ILE A 176 2.44 11.04 -3.44
C ILE A 176 3.50 9.97 -3.25
#